data_533b0ea2b14e5ce6e3d74881eaab730b
#
_entry.id   533b0ea2b14e5ce6e3d74881eaab730b
#
_cell.length_a   1.000
_cell.length_b   1.000
_cell.length_c   1.000
_cell.angle_alpha   90.00
_cell.angle_beta   90.00
_cell.angle_gamma   90.00
#
_symmetry.space_group_name_H-M   'P 1'
#
loop_
_entity.id
_entity.type
_entity.pdbx_description
1 polymer ?
#
loop_
_entity_poly.entity_id
_entity_poly.type
_entity_poly.pdbx_seq_one_letter_code
_entity_poly.pdbx_strand_id
1 'polypeptide(L)'
;QGEVTSVDPETRAVIFDTGRKLHYDYLVVALGSKTNYFSIPHLEQNSIGLKSVNEAGNIRNRIYELFLTTPKHKKITVVIGGGVFTGVELAGELVGYMKKLSRLHGRPTGNWACVVVEAGAGVLGTSAPWVQKRAARRLKDLGVTVLAGSAIVDVWPNLLYLGKEKRP
;
A
#
# COMPACT_ATOMS: atom_id res chain seq x y z
N GLN A 1 16.09 -11.20 22.94
CA GLN A 1 15.80 -11.06 21.49
C GLN A 1 16.39 -12.27 20.79
N GLY A 2 15.68 -12.84 19.82
CA GLY A 2 16.12 -14.00 19.03
C GLY A 2 15.12 -14.24 17.90
N GLU A 3 15.55 -14.99 16.91
CA GLU A 3 14.71 -15.39 15.79
C GLU A 3 14.08 -16.75 16.07
N VAL A 4 12.76 -16.84 15.94
CA VAL A 4 12.02 -18.08 16.12
C VAL A 4 12.04 -18.86 14.81
N THR A 5 12.54 -20.10 14.83
CA THR A 5 12.62 -20.97 13.65
C THR A 5 11.50 -21.99 13.59
N SER A 6 11.00 -22.44 14.75
CA SER A 6 9.88 -23.39 14.82
C SER A 6 9.14 -23.33 16.14
N VAL A 7 7.95 -23.89 16.14
CA VAL A 7 7.13 -24.12 17.34
C VAL A 7 6.83 -25.62 17.42
N ASP A 8 7.03 -26.19 18.58
CA ASP A 8 6.64 -27.55 18.93
C ASP A 8 5.38 -27.50 19.80
N PRO A 9 4.19 -27.78 19.27
CA PRO A 9 2.96 -27.71 20.04
C PRO A 9 2.83 -28.84 21.10
N GLU A 10 3.47 -29.99 20.87
CA GLU A 10 3.38 -31.15 21.76
C GLU A 10 4.15 -30.89 23.05
N THR A 11 5.36 -30.38 22.95
CA THR A 11 6.19 -30.03 24.11
C THR A 11 5.96 -28.59 24.58
N ARG A 12 5.06 -27.83 23.93
CA ARG A 12 4.80 -26.41 24.18
C ARG A 12 6.08 -25.58 24.24
N ALA A 13 6.91 -25.73 23.21
CA ALA A 13 8.20 -25.04 23.15
C ALA A 13 8.33 -24.22 21.86
N VAL A 14 8.87 -23.01 21.99
CA VAL A 14 9.34 -22.17 20.89
C VAL A 14 10.83 -22.41 20.74
N ILE A 15 11.30 -22.68 19.52
CA ILE A 15 12.70 -23.00 19.21
C ILE A 15 13.30 -21.82 18.45
N PHE A 16 14.45 -21.35 18.90
CA PHE A 16 15.19 -20.24 18.31
C PHE A 16 16.29 -20.73 17.37
N ASP A 17 16.78 -19.86 16.51
CA ASP A 17 17.92 -20.07 15.61
C ASP A 17 19.19 -20.56 16.32
N THR A 18 19.37 -20.15 17.58
CA THR A 18 20.46 -20.59 18.47
C THR A 18 20.28 -22.00 19.04
N GLY A 19 19.17 -22.69 18.73
CA GLY A 19 18.78 -23.97 19.33
C GLY A 19 18.18 -23.82 20.75
N ARG A 20 18.13 -22.61 21.32
CA ARG A 20 17.47 -22.38 22.60
C ARG A 20 15.99 -22.68 22.51
N LYS A 21 15.44 -23.31 23.55
CA LYS A 21 14.00 -23.58 23.69
C LYS A 21 13.42 -22.70 24.78
N LEU A 22 12.21 -22.18 24.54
CA LEU A 22 11.41 -21.47 25.53
C LEU A 22 10.07 -22.18 25.64
N HIS A 23 9.77 -22.72 26.83
CA HIS A 23 8.47 -23.32 27.10
C HIS A 23 7.42 -22.25 27.42
N TYR A 24 6.16 -22.53 27.06
CA TYR A 24 5.04 -21.63 27.25
C TYR A 24 3.81 -22.38 27.76
N ASP A 25 2.97 -21.71 28.53
CA ASP A 25 1.62 -22.18 28.88
C ASP A 25 0.61 -21.75 27.81
N TYR A 26 0.77 -20.53 27.28
CA TYR A 26 -0.02 -19.95 26.19
C TYR A 26 0.90 -19.31 25.17
N LEU A 27 0.64 -19.55 23.90
CA LEU A 27 1.38 -18.95 22.79
C LEU A 27 0.45 -18.07 21.93
N VAL A 28 0.81 -16.80 21.81
CA VAL A 28 0.16 -15.89 20.85
C VAL A 28 1.05 -15.76 19.61
N VAL A 29 0.53 -16.19 18.46
CA VAL A 29 1.21 -16.06 17.17
C VAL A 29 0.85 -14.72 16.54
N ALA A 30 1.79 -13.78 16.58
CA ALA A 30 1.59 -12.39 16.10
C ALA A 30 2.75 -11.99 15.17
N LEU A 31 3.03 -12.80 14.16
CA LEU A 31 4.17 -12.65 13.25
C LEU A 31 4.00 -11.54 12.21
N GLY A 32 2.84 -10.90 12.17
CA GLY A 32 2.50 -9.90 11.15
C GLY A 32 2.27 -10.53 9.77
N SER A 33 2.52 -9.75 8.73
CA SER A 33 2.31 -10.18 7.34
C SER A 33 3.36 -9.56 6.42
N LYS A 34 3.61 -10.19 5.29
CA LYS A 34 4.41 -9.66 4.19
C LYS A 34 3.51 -9.08 3.10
N THR A 35 4.03 -8.14 2.32
CA THR A 35 3.35 -7.67 1.10
C THR A 35 3.22 -8.82 0.13
N ASN A 36 2.00 -9.06 -0.37
CA ASN A 36 1.76 -10.03 -1.43
C ASN A 36 1.73 -9.28 -2.77
N TYR A 37 2.61 -9.65 -3.67
CA TYR A 37 2.69 -9.08 -5.02
C TYR A 37 1.91 -9.89 -6.06
N PHE A 38 1.19 -10.95 -5.64
CA PHE A 38 0.30 -11.77 -6.48
C PHE A 38 0.95 -12.30 -7.76
N SER A 39 2.27 -12.48 -7.76
CA SER A 39 3.07 -12.86 -8.95
C SER A 39 2.86 -11.92 -10.15
N ILE A 40 2.47 -10.67 -9.90
CA ILE A 40 2.35 -9.66 -10.95
C ILE A 40 3.76 -9.27 -11.42
N PRO A 41 4.04 -9.40 -12.74
CA PRO A 41 5.37 -9.10 -13.27
C PRO A 41 5.85 -7.69 -12.87
N HIS A 42 7.12 -7.60 -12.48
CA HIS A 42 7.84 -6.38 -12.14
C HIS A 42 7.23 -5.50 -11.03
N LEU A 43 6.11 -5.94 -10.40
CA LEU A 43 5.45 -5.15 -9.35
C LEU A 43 6.36 -4.97 -8.13
N GLU A 44 7.01 -6.03 -7.67
CA GLU A 44 7.90 -5.98 -6.50
C GLU A 44 9.07 -5.03 -6.70
N GLN A 45 9.70 -5.05 -7.88
CA GLN A 45 10.85 -4.21 -8.20
C GLN A 45 10.50 -2.74 -8.42
N ASN A 46 9.28 -2.45 -8.87
CA ASN A 46 8.85 -1.11 -9.28
C ASN A 46 7.80 -0.49 -8.34
N SER A 47 7.61 -1.05 -7.15
CA SER A 47 6.70 -0.52 -6.13
C SER A 47 7.35 -0.47 -4.75
N ILE A 48 6.71 0.21 -3.83
CA ILE A 48 7.09 0.26 -2.42
C ILE A 48 5.92 -0.29 -1.61
N GLY A 49 6.13 -1.37 -0.87
CA GLY A 49 5.15 -1.91 0.07
C GLY A 49 4.91 -0.97 1.26
N LEU A 50 3.83 -1.22 2.02
CA LEU A 50 3.54 -0.50 3.25
C LEU A 50 3.18 -1.49 4.36
N LYS A 51 4.20 -1.97 5.09
CA LYS A 51 4.08 -2.89 6.23
C LYS A 51 4.94 -2.47 7.41
N SER A 52 5.92 -1.61 7.18
CA SER A 52 6.87 -1.16 8.20
C SER A 52 7.00 0.36 8.21
N VAL A 53 7.52 0.90 9.32
CA VAL A 53 7.84 2.33 9.46
C VAL A 53 8.91 2.75 8.42
N ASN A 54 9.85 1.86 8.13
CA ASN A 54 10.88 2.13 7.11
C ASN A 54 10.27 2.29 5.71
N GLU A 55 9.33 1.41 5.33
CA GLU A 55 8.62 1.53 4.05
C GLU A 55 7.77 2.80 3.98
N ALA A 56 7.09 3.17 5.06
CA ALA A 56 6.37 4.44 5.13
C ALA A 56 7.32 5.65 4.94
N GLY A 57 8.52 5.59 5.55
CA GLY A 57 9.59 6.55 5.37
C GLY A 57 10.06 6.62 3.91
N ASN A 58 10.24 5.48 3.26
CA ASN A 58 10.65 5.39 1.86
C ASN A 58 9.59 5.99 0.93
N ILE A 59 8.29 5.69 1.14
CA ILE A 59 7.18 6.29 0.38
C ILE A 59 7.21 7.82 0.53
N ARG A 60 7.29 8.33 1.76
CA ARG A 60 7.36 9.76 2.04
C ARG A 60 8.53 10.43 1.32
N ASN A 61 9.72 9.87 1.45
CA ASN A 61 10.94 10.42 0.87
C ASN A 61 10.89 10.38 -0.66
N ARG A 62 10.38 9.30 -1.25
CA ARG A 62 10.23 9.18 -2.70
C ARG A 62 9.27 10.23 -3.27
N ILE A 63 8.14 10.46 -2.61
CA ILE A 63 7.20 11.50 -3.03
C ILE A 63 7.83 12.88 -2.88
N TYR A 64 8.54 13.15 -1.79
CA TYR A 64 9.26 14.41 -1.60
C TYR A 64 10.28 14.66 -2.73
N GLU A 65 11.10 13.66 -3.05
CA GLU A 65 12.07 13.72 -4.15
C GLU A 65 11.38 14.03 -5.49
N LEU A 66 10.26 13.37 -5.81
CA LEU A 66 9.49 13.66 -7.02
C LEU A 66 9.03 15.11 -7.10
N PHE A 67 8.61 15.70 -5.99
CA PHE A 67 8.21 17.11 -5.95
C PHE A 67 9.39 18.07 -6.15
N LEU A 68 10.59 17.68 -5.73
CA LEU A 68 11.82 18.45 -5.94
C LEU A 68 12.33 18.35 -7.38
N THR A 69 12.41 17.13 -7.92
CA THR A 69 13.15 16.86 -9.15
C THR A 69 12.30 16.93 -10.41
N THR A 70 10.99 16.68 -10.33
CA THR A 70 10.10 16.71 -11.49
C THR A 70 9.81 18.15 -11.90
N PRO A 71 9.99 18.55 -13.15
CA PRO A 71 9.63 19.88 -13.66
C PRO A 71 8.18 20.26 -13.29
N LYS A 72 7.92 21.52 -12.93
CA LYS A 72 6.62 21.95 -12.41
C LYS A 72 5.46 21.76 -13.39
N HIS A 73 5.73 21.82 -14.69
CA HIS A 73 4.73 21.61 -15.76
C HIS A 73 4.39 20.13 -15.98
N LYS A 74 5.24 19.20 -15.51
CA LYS A 74 4.98 17.75 -15.61
C LYS A 74 4.15 17.27 -14.43
N LYS A 75 3.17 16.41 -14.71
CA LYS A 75 2.29 15.84 -13.69
C LYS A 75 2.98 14.71 -12.93
N ILE A 76 2.89 14.75 -11.60
CA ILE A 76 3.28 13.65 -10.72
C ILE A 76 2.01 12.83 -10.42
N THR A 77 2.04 11.54 -10.72
CA THR A 77 0.94 10.63 -10.38
C THR A 77 1.44 9.58 -9.39
N VAL A 78 0.85 9.54 -8.21
CA VAL A 78 1.07 8.48 -7.22
C VAL A 78 -0.05 7.47 -7.35
N VAL A 79 0.30 6.21 -7.62
CA VAL A 79 -0.66 5.12 -7.75
C VAL A 79 -0.57 4.20 -6.55
N ILE A 80 -1.69 3.86 -5.97
CA ILE A 80 -1.84 2.92 -4.85
C ILE A 80 -2.54 1.67 -5.39
N GLY A 81 -1.88 0.53 -5.34
CA GLY A 81 -2.45 -0.77 -5.70
C GLY A 81 -3.23 -1.37 -4.53
N GLY A 82 -4.53 -1.54 -4.71
CA GLY A 82 -5.46 -2.10 -3.73
C GLY A 82 -6.28 -1.06 -2.96
N GLY A 83 -7.59 -1.17 -3.08
CA GLY A 83 -8.59 -0.36 -2.38
C GLY A 83 -9.05 -0.94 -1.04
N VAL A 84 -8.21 -1.72 -0.35
CA VAL A 84 -8.45 -2.21 1.00
C VAL A 84 -8.16 -1.12 2.05
N PHE A 85 -8.35 -1.41 3.35
CA PHE A 85 -8.18 -0.42 4.42
C PHE A 85 -6.86 0.36 4.31
N THR A 86 -5.74 -0.35 4.24
CA THR A 86 -4.41 0.29 4.15
C THR A 86 -4.28 1.22 2.94
N GLY A 87 -4.79 0.81 1.76
CA GLY A 87 -4.73 1.65 0.56
C GLY A 87 -5.61 2.88 0.65
N VAL A 88 -6.81 2.76 1.22
CA VAL A 88 -7.74 3.87 1.43
C VAL A 88 -7.19 4.89 2.44
N GLU A 89 -6.63 4.42 3.55
CA GLU A 89 -6.01 5.26 4.58
C GLU A 89 -4.77 5.98 4.01
N LEU A 90 -3.89 5.23 3.34
CA LEU A 90 -2.72 5.79 2.67
C LEU A 90 -3.11 6.89 1.66
N ALA A 91 -4.14 6.65 0.85
CA ALA A 91 -4.61 7.65 -0.12
C ALA A 91 -5.06 8.95 0.56
N GLY A 92 -5.78 8.84 1.69
CA GLY A 92 -6.22 9.98 2.48
C GLY A 92 -5.04 10.82 3.01
N GLU A 93 -4.04 10.16 3.59
CA GLU A 93 -2.85 10.81 4.15
C GLU A 93 -1.96 11.41 3.05
N LEU A 94 -1.75 10.68 1.95
CA LEU A 94 -0.89 11.14 0.85
C LEU A 94 -1.43 12.41 0.20
N VAL A 95 -2.74 12.54 0.03
CA VAL A 95 -3.33 13.78 -0.53
C VAL A 95 -3.01 14.98 0.36
N GLY A 96 -3.12 14.84 1.69
CA GLY A 96 -2.74 15.88 2.64
C GLY A 96 -1.26 16.26 2.50
N TYR A 97 -0.39 15.28 2.43
CA TYR A 97 1.05 15.45 2.25
C TYR A 97 1.39 16.10 0.91
N MET A 98 0.83 15.62 -0.21
CA MET A 98 1.05 16.17 -1.54
C MET A 98 0.54 17.62 -1.67
N LYS A 99 -0.59 17.97 -1.03
CA LYS A 99 -1.08 19.35 -0.93
C LYS A 99 -0.07 20.25 -0.22
N LYS A 100 0.53 19.77 0.88
CA LYS A 100 1.58 20.50 1.61
C LYS A 100 2.81 20.73 0.74
N LEU A 101 3.29 19.68 0.06
CA LEU A 101 4.43 19.76 -0.86
C LEU A 101 4.16 20.68 -2.06
N SER A 102 2.94 20.62 -2.62
CA SER A 102 2.48 21.49 -3.71
C SER A 102 2.63 22.95 -3.35
N ARG A 103 2.17 23.35 -2.15
CA ARG A 103 2.33 24.73 -1.65
C ARG A 103 3.79 25.08 -1.40
N LEU A 104 4.54 24.20 -0.74
CA LEU A 104 5.95 24.43 -0.38
C LEU A 104 6.83 24.66 -1.61
N HIS A 105 6.61 23.90 -2.68
CA HIS A 105 7.42 23.95 -3.91
C HIS A 105 6.76 24.76 -5.03
N GLY A 106 5.65 25.43 -4.79
CA GLY A 106 4.95 26.25 -5.78
C GLY A 106 4.51 25.44 -7.02
N ARG A 107 4.09 24.17 -6.82
CA ARG A 107 3.55 23.31 -7.88
C ARG A 107 2.04 23.50 -7.96
N PRO A 108 1.44 23.79 -9.13
CA PRO A 108 -0.01 23.87 -9.28
C PRO A 108 -0.71 22.57 -8.86
N THR A 109 -1.88 22.67 -8.22
CA THR A 109 -2.63 21.52 -7.72
C THR A 109 -3.06 20.55 -8.82
N GLY A 110 -3.25 21.02 -10.08
CA GLY A 110 -3.55 20.18 -11.23
C GLY A 110 -2.38 19.32 -11.72
N ASN A 111 -1.14 19.62 -11.27
CA ASN A 111 0.08 18.95 -11.71
C ASN A 111 0.54 17.81 -10.78
N TRP A 112 -0.38 17.28 -9.99
CA TRP A 112 -0.21 16.02 -9.27
C TRP A 112 -1.56 15.31 -9.11
N ALA A 113 -1.52 14.01 -8.91
CA ALA A 113 -2.70 13.18 -8.69
C ALA A 113 -2.37 12.00 -7.75
N CYS A 114 -3.38 11.57 -6.98
CA CYS A 114 -3.39 10.32 -6.25
C CYS A 114 -4.46 9.41 -6.84
N VAL A 115 -4.09 8.19 -7.20
CA VAL A 115 -4.96 7.21 -7.86
C VAL A 115 -4.95 5.93 -7.06
N VAL A 116 -6.11 5.38 -6.74
CA VAL A 116 -6.27 4.03 -6.17
C VAL A 116 -6.74 3.12 -7.30
N VAL A 117 -6.02 2.04 -7.54
CA VAL A 117 -6.42 0.97 -8.48
C VAL A 117 -6.93 -0.21 -7.68
N GLU A 118 -8.16 -0.64 -7.95
CA GLU A 118 -8.81 -1.73 -7.24
C GLU A 118 -9.42 -2.71 -8.24
N ALA A 119 -9.05 -3.99 -8.11
CA ALA A 119 -9.54 -5.05 -8.98
C ALA A 119 -11.04 -5.33 -8.76
N GLY A 120 -11.49 -5.23 -7.51
CA GLY A 120 -12.90 -5.39 -7.14
C GLY A 120 -13.78 -4.24 -7.61
N ALA A 121 -15.09 -4.37 -7.40
CA ALA A 121 -16.10 -3.41 -7.85
C ALA A 121 -16.02 -2.04 -7.15
N GLY A 122 -15.26 -1.93 -6.07
CA GLY A 122 -15.09 -0.69 -5.31
C GLY A 122 -14.16 -0.87 -4.12
N VAL A 123 -13.82 0.23 -3.47
CA VAL A 123 -12.97 0.21 -2.28
C VAL A 123 -13.67 -0.47 -1.11
N LEU A 124 -12.87 -1.10 -0.22
CA LEU A 124 -13.35 -1.79 0.98
C LEU A 124 -14.41 -2.87 0.68
N GLY A 125 -14.22 -3.64 -0.42
CA GLY A 125 -15.21 -4.59 -0.94
C GLY A 125 -15.74 -5.62 0.07
N THR A 126 -14.99 -5.94 1.13
CA THR A 126 -15.40 -6.86 2.21
C THR A 126 -16.16 -6.18 3.35
N SER A 127 -16.28 -4.85 3.34
CA SER A 127 -16.96 -4.08 4.38
C SER A 127 -18.46 -3.92 4.10
N ALA A 128 -19.22 -3.51 5.10
CA ALA A 128 -20.62 -3.19 4.94
C ALA A 128 -20.85 -2.09 3.87
N PRO A 129 -21.93 -2.13 3.09
CA PRO A 129 -22.17 -1.21 1.97
C PRO A 129 -22.11 0.28 2.34
N TRP A 130 -22.55 0.65 3.53
CA TRP A 130 -22.50 2.03 4.01
C TRP A 130 -21.05 2.50 4.25
N VAL A 131 -20.16 1.61 4.70
CA VAL A 131 -18.72 1.90 4.88
C VAL A 131 -18.08 2.15 3.50
N GLN A 132 -18.35 1.26 2.53
CA GLN A 132 -17.85 1.39 1.16
C GLN A 132 -18.26 2.73 0.55
N LYS A 133 -19.57 3.08 0.63
CA LYS A 133 -20.08 4.36 0.12
C LYS A 133 -19.44 5.57 0.80
N ARG A 134 -19.25 5.52 2.13
CA ARG A 134 -18.63 6.60 2.89
C ARG A 134 -17.15 6.78 2.51
N ALA A 135 -16.40 5.69 2.40
CA ALA A 135 -15.00 5.70 1.99
C ALA A 135 -14.84 6.25 0.56
N ALA A 136 -15.64 5.74 -0.39
CA ALA A 136 -15.61 6.20 -1.78
C ALA A 136 -15.93 7.70 -1.89
N ARG A 137 -16.96 8.19 -1.17
CA ARG A 137 -17.29 9.62 -1.10
C ARG A 137 -16.12 10.43 -0.54
N ARG A 138 -15.54 9.98 0.58
CA ARG A 138 -14.42 10.68 1.21
C ARG A 138 -13.20 10.77 0.30
N LEU A 139 -12.84 9.69 -0.40
CA LEU A 139 -11.76 9.70 -1.39
C LEU A 139 -12.04 10.70 -2.52
N LYS A 140 -13.25 10.71 -3.05
CA LYS A 140 -13.69 11.66 -4.08
C LYS A 140 -13.57 13.12 -3.59
N ASP A 141 -14.05 13.42 -2.38
CA ASP A 141 -14.00 14.77 -1.79
C ASP A 141 -12.55 15.23 -1.55
N LEU A 142 -11.64 14.30 -1.31
CA LEU A 142 -10.20 14.58 -1.21
C LEU A 142 -9.53 14.79 -2.57
N GLY A 143 -10.18 14.43 -3.68
CA GLY A 143 -9.64 14.50 -5.05
C GLY A 143 -8.84 13.26 -5.44
N VAL A 144 -9.04 12.12 -4.76
CA VAL A 144 -8.47 10.83 -5.16
C VAL A 144 -9.29 10.23 -6.29
N THR A 145 -8.62 9.79 -7.34
CA THR A 145 -9.25 8.99 -8.41
C THR A 145 -9.26 7.53 -8.00
N VAL A 146 -10.42 6.86 -8.07
CA VAL A 146 -10.55 5.43 -7.84
C VAL A 146 -10.85 4.73 -9.16
N LEU A 147 -9.98 3.83 -9.58
CA LEU A 147 -10.14 2.96 -10.74
C LEU A 147 -10.56 1.58 -10.23
N ALA A 148 -11.87 1.39 -10.05
CA ALA A 148 -12.45 0.12 -9.64
C ALA A 148 -12.69 -0.80 -10.85
N GLY A 149 -12.73 -2.12 -10.63
CA GLY A 149 -12.85 -3.13 -11.69
C GLY A 149 -11.62 -3.20 -12.61
N SER A 150 -10.48 -2.71 -12.13
CA SER A 150 -9.23 -2.64 -12.88
C SER A 150 -8.12 -3.31 -12.09
N ALA A 151 -7.54 -4.38 -12.62
CA ALA A 151 -6.41 -5.07 -12.00
C ALA A 151 -5.08 -4.50 -12.52
N ILE A 152 -4.09 -4.37 -11.64
CA ILE A 152 -2.71 -4.16 -12.08
C ILE A 152 -2.22 -5.51 -12.64
N VAL A 153 -1.73 -5.50 -13.86
CA VAL A 153 -1.26 -6.73 -14.54
C VAL A 153 0.23 -6.73 -14.83
N ASP A 154 0.86 -5.55 -14.87
CA ASP A 154 2.30 -5.39 -15.03
C ASP A 154 2.73 -3.98 -14.60
N VAL A 155 3.99 -3.81 -14.13
CA VAL A 155 4.52 -2.53 -13.67
C VAL A 155 5.95 -2.34 -14.17
N TRP A 156 6.16 -1.31 -14.96
CA TRP A 156 7.48 -0.88 -15.42
C TRP A 156 7.84 0.50 -14.85
N PRO A 157 9.09 0.93 -14.90
CA PRO A 157 9.44 2.28 -14.47
C PRO A 157 8.57 3.33 -15.19
N ASN A 158 7.80 4.10 -14.40
CA ASN A 158 6.86 5.14 -14.86
C ASN A 158 5.70 4.65 -15.74
N LEU A 159 5.42 3.34 -15.81
CA LEU A 159 4.37 2.78 -16.64
C LEU A 159 3.64 1.65 -15.89
N LEU A 160 2.33 1.73 -15.86
CA LEU A 160 1.44 0.77 -15.22
C LEU A 160 0.48 0.20 -16.27
N TYR A 161 0.41 -1.13 -16.37
CA TYR A 161 -0.56 -1.82 -17.18
C TYR A 161 -1.75 -2.27 -16.37
N LEU A 162 -2.94 -1.93 -16.84
CA LEU A 162 -4.20 -2.33 -16.24
C LEU A 162 -4.93 -3.33 -17.13
N GLY A 163 -5.52 -4.34 -16.54
CA GLY A 163 -6.37 -5.31 -17.19
C GLY A 163 -7.71 -5.46 -16.46
N LYS A 164 -8.63 -6.19 -17.06
CA LYS A 164 -9.80 -6.69 -16.34
C LYS A 164 -9.38 -7.97 -15.64
N GLU A 165 -9.66 -8.07 -14.33
CA GLU A 165 -9.46 -9.33 -13.61
C GLU A 165 -10.37 -10.39 -14.25
N LYS A 166 -9.75 -11.44 -14.83
CA LYS A 166 -10.49 -12.67 -15.11
C LYS A 166 -10.66 -13.35 -13.75
N ARG A 167 -11.83 -13.20 -13.14
CA ARG A 167 -12.17 -14.04 -11.97
C ARG A 167 -12.15 -15.50 -12.41
N PRO A 168 -11.51 -16.41 -11.64
CA PRO A 168 -11.61 -17.84 -11.90
C PRO A 168 -13.04 -18.31 -11.78
#